data_d3507862e40619febed6e3f3a9f6d407
#
_entry.id   d3507862e40619febed6e3f3a9f6d407
#
_cell.length_a   1.000
_cell.length_b   1.000
_cell.length_c   1.000
_cell.angle_alpha   90.00
_cell.angle_beta   90.00
_cell.angle_gamma   90.00
#
_symmetry.space_group_name_H-M   'P 1'
#
loop_
_entity.id
_entity.type
_entity.pdbx_description
1 polymer ?
#
loop_
_entity_poly.entity_id
_entity_poly.type
_entity_poly.pdbx_seq_one_letter_code
_entity_poly.pdbx_strand_id
1 'polypeptide(L)'
;PPPPPFSSRRRHTRSLVPSRGLGDVYKRQAYQDVELTTEKPIPVSRGLIYDRKGKLLVENVPTFVLRIMPAELAFEERQEVASRIAGLTDIKTRRIVELIDRHTGSQYELVRITDIDTDTARMIAEDPELFPGVHVDLEARRHYTYGKLMSHVLGWTGRISGPEYDVLRDDGYYPEDLIGKAGLEATWEDVLRGTYGLEEVDLDAEGHEVKAPDILRDAEAGLSLELTIDTKVQKNAQKALKWAMDRIGVKRGAFIAMNPQNGEILAMVSLPSYDNNQFAQGISMSDYNKLLRDPSKPMLNVAVNEQYPPGSTYKLVTGTGALADGKISPSSRINTKPFLEIGDWQYHEWNGEGWGPLNIYDGFGHSSDTFFYQVAGRLGIDRLAYWAHQYGFGQPTGIDLPGEASGIVPDSEWKQRTKGEIYFTGELYQAGIGQGYNMSTPIQVLNAYAALANGGTIFKPQLVRKVRDQEGKLVERVQPEVVRQMDVDRSVLKIMRTASRRVVTIRHTDNLVDLPIVVAGKSGTAEFGERDKQGRLPFSNWFAAFVPKEARKKASDPLGIQAVKREDSDLVVLAYLD
;
A
#
# COMPACT_ATOMS: atom_id res chain seq x y z
N PRO A 1 22.08 -11.64 37.22
CA PRO A 1 23.25 -10.97 37.70
C PRO A 1 23.97 -10.36 36.50
N PRO A 2 24.36 -9.07 36.57
CA PRO A 2 25.09 -8.40 35.50
C PRO A 2 26.54 -8.85 35.41
N PRO A 3 27.21 -8.77 34.26
CA PRO A 3 28.64 -9.08 34.12
C PRO A 3 29.49 -7.97 34.73
N PRO A 4 30.72 -8.30 35.14
CA PRO A 4 31.60 -7.37 35.86
C PRO A 4 32.26 -6.34 34.93
N PRO A 5 32.69 -5.17 35.46
CA PRO A 5 33.25 -4.09 34.69
C PRO A 5 34.74 -4.37 34.31
N PHE A 6 35.12 -3.95 33.10
CA PHE A 6 36.48 -4.02 32.61
C PHE A 6 37.43 -3.12 33.42
N SER A 7 38.50 -3.70 33.90
CA SER A 7 39.57 -3.00 34.64
C SER A 7 40.48 -2.24 33.67
N SER A 8 40.58 -0.92 33.88
CA SER A 8 41.58 -0.06 33.24
C SER A 8 42.97 -0.35 33.77
N ARG A 9 43.87 -0.86 32.93
CA ARG A 9 45.31 -0.87 33.26
C ARG A 9 45.92 0.49 32.91
N ARG A 10 46.23 1.27 33.94
CA ARG A 10 47.12 2.44 33.85
C ARG A 10 48.54 1.94 33.52
N ARG A 11 49.14 2.43 32.43
CA ARG A 11 50.60 2.37 32.20
C ARG A 11 51.23 3.70 32.63
N HIS A 12 52.24 3.57 33.46
CA HIS A 12 53.06 4.68 33.97
C HIS A 12 53.83 5.37 32.85
N THR A 13 53.66 6.68 32.71
CA THR A 13 54.50 7.56 31.92
C THR A 13 55.76 7.89 32.70
N ARG A 14 56.91 7.48 32.19
CA ARG A 14 58.24 8.01 32.62
C ARG A 14 58.47 9.31 31.83
N SER A 15 58.71 10.37 32.59
CA SER A 15 59.18 11.67 32.13
C SER A 15 60.59 11.54 31.57
N LEU A 16 60.86 11.99 30.35
CA LEU A 16 62.16 12.25 29.79
C LEU A 16 62.26 13.73 29.40
N VAL A 17 63.35 14.35 29.90
CA VAL A 17 63.78 15.73 29.72
C VAL A 17 64.15 16.00 28.26
N PRO A 18 63.88 17.16 27.64
CA PRO A 18 64.16 17.42 26.23
C PRO A 18 65.61 17.81 25.95
N SER A 19 66.26 17.04 25.08
CA SER A 19 67.50 17.50 24.39
C SER A 19 67.10 18.20 23.08
N ARG A 20 67.43 19.46 22.95
CA ARG A 20 67.20 20.29 21.75
C ARG A 20 68.01 19.78 20.55
N GLY A 21 67.38 19.67 19.39
CA GLY A 21 68.07 19.69 18.10
C GLY A 21 68.42 18.32 17.52
N LEU A 22 67.44 17.58 17.02
CA LEU A 22 67.45 16.54 16.00
C LEU A 22 66.10 15.78 15.98
N GLY A 23 65.21 16.16 16.91
CA GLY A 23 63.94 15.48 17.13
C GLY A 23 62.77 15.83 16.18
N ASP A 24 62.84 16.95 15.46
CA ASP A 24 61.66 17.41 14.65
C ASP A 24 61.57 16.72 13.29
N VAL A 25 62.69 16.25 12.73
CA VAL A 25 62.62 15.48 11.47
C VAL A 25 62.18 14.05 11.74
N TYR A 26 62.64 13.43 12.82
CA TYR A 26 62.18 12.09 13.22
C TYR A 26 60.75 12.07 13.77
N LYS A 27 60.29 13.15 14.38
CA LYS A 27 58.92 13.27 14.79
C LYS A 27 57.95 13.47 13.61
N ARG A 28 58.39 14.19 12.58
CA ARG A 28 57.59 14.30 11.33
C ARG A 28 57.54 12.99 10.55
N GLN A 29 58.63 12.20 10.51
CA GLN A 29 58.63 10.87 9.92
C GLN A 29 57.86 9.83 10.74
N ALA A 30 57.84 9.93 12.08
CA ALA A 30 57.07 9.01 12.95
C ALA A 30 55.54 9.30 12.98
N TYR A 31 55.10 10.43 12.43
CA TYR A 31 53.66 10.74 12.25
C TYR A 31 53.20 10.47 10.81
N GLN A 32 54.10 10.13 9.87
CA GLN A 32 53.75 9.79 8.49
C GLN A 32 53.35 8.32 8.28
N ASP A 33 53.49 7.46 9.30
CA ASP A 33 53.19 6.02 9.21
C ASP A 33 52.06 5.58 10.15
N VAL A 34 51.07 6.43 10.44
CA VAL A 34 49.84 5.98 11.10
C VAL A 34 48.84 5.65 10.02
N GLU A 35 48.96 4.45 9.47
CA GLU A 35 47.91 3.83 8.67
C GLU A 35 46.69 3.53 9.59
N LEU A 36 45.56 4.12 9.31
CA LEU A 36 44.31 3.79 9.96
C LEU A 36 43.53 2.83 9.08
N THR A 37 43.50 1.57 9.45
CA THR A 37 42.67 0.59 8.79
C THR A 37 41.19 0.79 9.22
N THR A 38 40.31 0.98 8.29
CA THR A 38 38.87 1.17 8.54
C THR A 38 38.04 0.33 7.58
N GLU A 39 36.86 -0.11 8.04
CA GLU A 39 35.89 -0.82 7.21
C GLU A 39 34.94 0.18 6.55
N LYS A 40 34.76 0.06 5.22
CA LYS A 40 33.78 0.84 4.46
C LYS A 40 32.76 -0.08 3.83
N PRO A 41 31.44 0.31 3.84
CA PRO A 41 30.41 -0.43 3.12
C PRO A 41 30.52 -0.20 1.61
N ILE A 42 30.46 -1.29 0.84
CA ILE A 42 30.30 -1.22 -0.62
C ILE A 42 28.80 -1.11 -0.93
N PRO A 43 28.34 0.04 -1.45
CA PRO A 43 26.92 0.25 -1.71
C PRO A 43 26.41 -0.64 -2.83
N VAL A 44 25.12 -0.99 -2.76
CA VAL A 44 24.44 -1.85 -3.75
C VAL A 44 23.25 -1.15 -4.37
N SER A 45 22.92 -1.58 -5.58
CA SER A 45 21.72 -1.12 -6.26
C SER A 45 20.47 -1.82 -5.70
N ARG A 46 19.46 -1.04 -5.36
CA ARG A 46 18.14 -1.55 -4.98
C ARG A 46 17.46 -2.19 -6.20
N GLY A 47 16.75 -3.30 -6.01
CA GLY A 47 16.03 -4.02 -7.06
C GLY A 47 15.02 -3.16 -7.81
N LEU A 48 14.78 -3.47 -9.09
CA LEU A 48 13.83 -2.76 -9.95
C LEU A 48 12.42 -3.33 -9.79
N ILE A 49 11.40 -2.56 -10.19
CA ILE A 49 10.02 -3.05 -10.14
C ILE A 49 9.39 -2.94 -11.53
N TYR A 50 8.81 -4.03 -12.00
CA TYR A 50 8.20 -4.17 -13.31
C TYR A 50 6.71 -4.52 -13.20
N ASP A 51 5.92 -4.15 -14.22
CA ASP A 51 4.56 -4.65 -14.36
C ASP A 51 4.56 -6.10 -14.87
N ARG A 52 3.38 -6.74 -14.93
CA ARG A 52 3.22 -8.13 -15.38
C ARG A 52 3.68 -8.40 -16.81
N LYS A 53 3.94 -7.37 -17.61
CA LYS A 53 4.42 -7.44 -18.99
C LYS A 53 5.88 -7.04 -19.15
N GLY A 54 6.59 -6.89 -18.04
CA GLY A 54 7.99 -6.47 -18.02
C GLY A 54 8.20 -4.98 -18.27
N LYS A 55 7.16 -4.16 -18.10
CA LYS A 55 7.28 -2.72 -18.22
C LYS A 55 7.84 -2.13 -16.94
N LEU A 56 8.90 -1.33 -17.04
CA LEU A 56 9.57 -0.71 -15.90
C LEU A 56 8.65 0.29 -15.20
N LEU A 57 8.48 0.12 -13.89
CA LEU A 57 7.68 0.96 -13.01
C LEU A 57 8.54 1.79 -12.07
N VAL A 58 9.62 1.20 -11.59
CA VAL A 58 10.56 1.84 -10.65
C VAL A 58 11.98 1.48 -11.04
N GLU A 59 12.82 2.50 -11.14
CA GLU A 59 14.23 2.40 -11.51
C GLU A 59 15.13 3.21 -10.57
N ASN A 60 16.44 2.98 -10.68
CA ASN A 60 17.46 3.77 -9.99
C ASN A 60 18.11 4.67 -11.03
N VAL A 61 17.98 5.98 -10.89
CA VAL A 61 18.59 6.97 -11.79
C VAL A 61 19.79 7.61 -11.12
N PRO A 62 20.93 7.72 -11.80
CA PRO A 62 22.10 8.41 -11.26
C PRO A 62 21.74 9.89 -11.05
N THR A 63 22.10 10.41 -9.88
CA THR A 63 21.83 11.80 -9.48
C THR A 63 23.08 12.36 -8.83
N PHE A 64 23.52 13.53 -9.24
CA PHE A 64 24.62 14.23 -8.58
C PHE A 64 24.14 14.80 -7.25
N VAL A 65 24.94 14.59 -6.22
CA VAL A 65 24.71 15.06 -4.85
C VAL A 65 25.84 15.96 -4.43
N LEU A 66 25.49 17.17 -3.98
CA LEU A 66 26.44 18.11 -3.42
C LEU A 66 26.62 17.80 -1.93
N ARG A 67 27.87 17.60 -1.53
CA ARG A 67 28.30 17.39 -0.14
C ARG A 67 29.36 18.43 0.23
N ILE A 68 29.51 18.66 1.53
CA ILE A 68 30.58 19.53 2.05
C ILE A 68 31.35 18.77 3.13
N MET A 69 32.68 18.81 3.04
CA MET A 69 33.59 18.35 4.07
C MET A 69 33.93 19.55 4.98
N PRO A 70 33.43 19.65 6.20
CA PRO A 70 33.65 20.82 7.05
C PRO A 70 35.14 21.06 7.39
N ALA A 71 35.97 19.99 7.44
CA ALA A 71 37.40 20.09 7.69
C ALA A 71 38.17 20.78 6.55
N GLU A 72 37.69 20.73 5.32
CA GLU A 72 38.27 21.34 4.13
C GLU A 72 37.76 22.75 3.87
N LEU A 73 36.81 23.24 4.68
CA LEU A 73 36.17 24.55 4.53
C LEU A 73 36.49 25.46 5.73
N ALA A 74 37.31 26.49 5.51
CA ALA A 74 37.63 27.46 6.55
C ALA A 74 36.37 28.15 7.10
N PHE A 75 36.34 28.41 8.41
CA PHE A 75 35.17 28.98 9.07
C PHE A 75 34.72 30.32 8.44
N GLU A 76 35.73 31.12 8.07
CA GLU A 76 35.53 32.43 7.46
C GLU A 76 34.92 32.36 6.05
N GLU A 77 35.15 31.25 5.33
CA GLU A 77 34.69 31.04 3.94
C GLU A 77 33.30 30.42 3.88
N ARG A 78 32.79 29.82 4.98
CA ARG A 78 31.51 29.08 5.03
C ARG A 78 30.34 29.87 4.48
N GLN A 79 30.25 31.17 4.85
CA GLN A 79 29.14 32.03 4.41
C GLN A 79 29.21 32.33 2.90
N GLU A 80 30.42 32.49 2.38
CA GLU A 80 30.64 32.80 0.97
C GLU A 80 30.37 31.58 0.10
N VAL A 81 30.94 30.41 0.44
CA VAL A 81 30.69 29.14 -0.25
C VAL A 81 29.22 28.78 -0.21
N ALA A 82 28.56 28.90 0.96
CA ALA A 82 27.13 28.68 1.08
C ALA A 82 26.29 29.63 0.21
N SER A 83 26.74 30.88 0.03
CA SER A 83 26.06 31.84 -0.84
C SER A 83 26.23 31.49 -2.32
N ARG A 84 27.41 31.04 -2.75
CA ARG A 84 27.66 30.55 -4.11
C ARG A 84 26.79 29.32 -4.42
N ILE A 85 26.76 28.35 -3.53
CA ILE A 85 25.91 27.15 -3.66
C ILE A 85 24.43 27.56 -3.75
N ALA A 86 23.98 28.51 -2.90
CA ALA A 86 22.60 29.01 -2.94
C ALA A 86 22.24 29.71 -4.27
N GLY A 87 23.23 30.29 -4.97
CA GLY A 87 23.06 30.84 -6.29
C GLY A 87 22.90 29.81 -7.41
N LEU A 88 23.34 28.58 -7.18
CA LEU A 88 23.26 27.46 -8.13
C LEU A 88 22.13 26.48 -7.79
N THR A 89 21.52 26.61 -6.62
CA THR A 89 20.52 25.66 -6.10
C THR A 89 19.32 26.41 -5.52
N ASP A 90 18.22 25.69 -5.25
CA ASP A 90 17.03 26.25 -4.60
C ASP A 90 17.16 26.37 -3.06
N ILE A 91 18.36 26.07 -2.50
CA ILE A 91 18.58 26.08 -1.05
C ILE A 91 19.07 27.47 -0.61
N LYS A 92 18.44 27.99 0.45
CA LYS A 92 18.87 29.28 1.04
C LYS A 92 20.22 29.14 1.74
N THR A 93 21.10 30.13 1.58
CA THR A 93 22.41 30.24 2.22
C THR A 93 22.38 29.88 3.72
N ARG A 94 21.43 30.47 4.47
CA ARG A 94 21.27 30.19 5.90
C ARG A 94 21.09 28.68 6.19
N ARG A 95 20.34 27.98 5.34
CA ARG A 95 20.07 26.55 5.52
C ARG A 95 21.33 25.72 5.29
N ILE A 96 22.15 26.10 4.34
CA ILE A 96 23.43 25.42 4.06
C ILE A 96 24.37 25.61 5.26
N VAL A 97 24.52 26.80 5.78
CA VAL A 97 25.32 27.09 6.98
C VAL A 97 24.83 26.30 8.19
N GLU A 98 23.51 26.26 8.43
CA GLU A 98 22.91 25.48 9.50
C GLU A 98 23.21 23.96 9.38
N LEU A 99 23.27 23.42 8.17
CA LEU A 99 23.63 22.01 7.93
C LEU A 99 25.10 21.74 8.26
N ILE A 100 26.00 22.62 7.83
CA ILE A 100 27.44 22.53 8.13
C ILE A 100 27.67 22.62 9.65
N ASP A 101 27.05 23.61 10.31
CA ASP A 101 27.28 23.87 11.75
C ASP A 101 26.75 22.77 12.66
N ARG A 102 25.72 22.03 12.24
CA ARG A 102 25.22 20.86 13.00
C ARG A 102 26.21 19.71 13.06
N HIS A 103 27.16 19.63 12.12
CA HIS A 103 28.13 18.54 11.99
C HIS A 103 29.52 18.95 12.47
N THR A 104 29.66 20.02 13.23
CA THR A 104 30.95 20.49 13.77
C THR A 104 31.64 19.50 14.71
N GLY A 105 30.92 18.47 15.22
CA GLY A 105 31.51 17.36 16.01
C GLY A 105 32.20 16.29 15.16
N SER A 106 31.88 16.22 13.84
CA SER A 106 32.42 15.26 12.88
C SER A 106 32.95 15.99 11.66
N GLN A 107 34.05 16.75 11.84
CA GLN A 107 34.56 17.65 10.79
C GLN A 107 34.99 16.92 9.50
N TYR A 108 35.31 15.64 9.59
CA TYR A 108 35.76 14.79 8.47
C TYR A 108 34.61 13.98 7.84
N GLU A 109 33.37 14.20 8.24
CA GLU A 109 32.23 13.61 7.59
C GLU A 109 31.66 14.52 6.50
N LEU A 110 31.36 13.92 5.34
CA LEU A 110 30.72 14.63 4.21
C LEU A 110 29.26 14.95 4.55
N VAL A 111 28.98 16.24 4.73
CA VAL A 111 27.64 16.76 5.01
C VAL A 111 26.87 16.89 3.71
N ARG A 112 25.84 16.09 3.53
CA ARG A 112 24.95 16.17 2.36
C ARG A 112 24.14 17.47 2.37
N ILE A 113 24.21 18.22 1.28
CA ILE A 113 23.50 19.50 1.13
C ILE A 113 22.24 19.33 0.28
N THR A 114 22.39 18.91 -0.99
CA THR A 114 21.25 18.74 -1.91
C THR A 114 21.63 17.92 -3.12
N ASP A 115 20.61 17.50 -3.88
CA ASP A 115 20.79 17.00 -5.23
C ASP A 115 21.00 18.19 -6.18
N ILE A 116 21.82 17.97 -7.20
CA ILE A 116 22.10 18.95 -8.24
C ILE A 116 21.96 18.30 -9.63
N ASP A 117 21.70 19.13 -10.63
CA ASP A 117 21.70 18.68 -12.00
C ASP A 117 23.12 18.59 -12.60
N THR A 118 23.22 18.01 -13.79
CA THR A 118 24.49 17.81 -14.49
C THR A 118 25.22 19.13 -14.79
N ASP A 119 24.47 20.18 -15.09
CA ASP A 119 25.06 21.48 -15.41
C ASP A 119 25.67 22.12 -14.17
N THR A 120 24.96 22.09 -13.04
CA THR A 120 25.46 22.55 -11.75
C THR A 120 26.68 21.73 -11.29
N ALA A 121 26.63 20.40 -11.43
CA ALA A 121 27.77 19.52 -11.10
C ALA A 121 29.00 19.87 -11.93
N ARG A 122 28.82 20.14 -13.24
CA ARG A 122 29.92 20.57 -14.12
C ARG A 122 30.48 21.93 -13.71
N MET A 123 29.62 22.94 -13.42
CA MET A 123 30.05 24.27 -12.98
C MET A 123 30.93 24.22 -11.73
N ILE A 124 30.57 23.37 -10.76
CA ILE A 124 31.36 23.19 -9.55
C ILE A 124 32.71 22.50 -9.86
N ALA A 125 32.69 21.52 -10.76
CA ALA A 125 33.90 20.77 -11.14
C ALA A 125 34.89 21.60 -12.00
N GLU A 126 34.39 22.59 -12.77
CA GLU A 126 35.22 23.49 -13.60
C GLU A 126 36.00 24.51 -12.75
N ASP A 127 35.46 24.96 -11.62
CA ASP A 127 36.06 25.98 -10.76
C ASP A 127 36.16 25.53 -9.28
N PRO A 128 36.92 24.49 -8.96
CA PRO A 128 36.98 23.94 -7.61
C PRO A 128 37.53 24.93 -6.56
N GLU A 129 38.35 25.91 -6.97
CA GLU A 129 38.84 26.97 -6.09
C GLU A 129 37.76 27.87 -5.54
N LEU A 130 36.62 28.00 -6.24
CA LEU A 130 35.45 28.77 -5.78
C LEU A 130 34.61 28.00 -4.78
N PHE A 131 34.81 26.68 -4.67
CA PHE A 131 34.02 25.75 -3.87
C PHE A 131 34.90 24.90 -2.94
N PRO A 132 35.74 25.48 -2.08
CA PRO A 132 36.57 24.73 -1.17
C PRO A 132 35.73 23.84 -0.26
N GLY A 133 36.12 22.59 -0.06
CA GLY A 133 35.42 21.59 0.76
C GLY A 133 34.10 21.07 0.15
N VAL A 134 33.81 21.43 -1.09
CA VAL A 134 32.60 20.93 -1.80
C VAL A 134 32.95 19.71 -2.64
N HIS A 135 32.20 18.63 -2.41
CA HIS A 135 32.31 17.38 -3.14
C HIS A 135 31.03 17.12 -3.93
N VAL A 136 31.15 16.55 -5.11
CA VAL A 136 30.05 16.13 -5.97
C VAL A 136 30.13 14.64 -6.15
N ASP A 137 29.18 13.93 -5.53
CA ASP A 137 29.08 12.48 -5.59
C ASP A 137 27.96 12.04 -6.53
N LEU A 138 28.04 10.81 -7.04
CA LEU A 138 26.99 10.19 -7.83
C LEU A 138 26.25 9.18 -6.97
N GLU A 139 24.97 9.46 -6.65
CA GLU A 139 24.10 8.55 -5.92
C GLU A 139 23.01 7.97 -6.83
N ALA A 140 22.56 6.76 -6.54
CA ALA A 140 21.40 6.17 -7.19
C ALA A 140 20.11 6.67 -6.51
N ARG A 141 19.29 7.42 -7.25
CA ARG A 141 17.99 7.89 -6.78
C ARG A 141 16.87 7.00 -7.28
N ARG A 142 15.93 6.69 -6.40
CA ARG A 142 14.71 5.98 -6.77
C ARG A 142 13.79 6.85 -7.62
N HIS A 143 13.38 6.35 -8.79
CA HIS A 143 12.49 7.03 -9.71
C HIS A 143 11.28 6.17 -10.04
N TYR A 144 10.08 6.77 -9.88
CA TYR A 144 8.79 6.14 -10.11
C TYR A 144 8.20 6.65 -11.42
N THR A 145 8.33 5.84 -12.49
CA THR A 145 7.97 6.22 -13.87
C THR A 145 6.53 6.73 -14.03
N TYR A 146 5.63 6.26 -13.16
CA TYR A 146 4.20 6.58 -13.27
C TYR A 146 3.69 7.44 -12.10
N GLY A 147 4.54 7.84 -11.15
CA GLY A 147 4.19 8.73 -10.05
C GLY A 147 2.80 8.44 -9.46
N LYS A 148 1.90 9.41 -9.55
CA LYS A 148 0.54 9.36 -8.99
C LYS A 148 -0.31 8.15 -9.38
N LEU A 149 -0.01 7.48 -10.51
CA LEU A 149 -0.80 6.33 -10.96
C LEU A 149 -0.61 5.10 -10.06
N MET A 150 0.58 4.95 -9.48
CA MET A 150 0.99 3.74 -8.76
C MET A 150 1.36 4.01 -7.30
N SER A 151 1.19 5.23 -6.80
CA SER A 151 1.73 5.66 -5.51
C SER A 151 1.33 4.76 -4.34
N HIS A 152 0.06 4.38 -4.24
CA HIS A 152 -0.42 3.56 -3.14
C HIS A 152 0.00 2.08 -3.23
N VAL A 153 0.33 1.58 -4.42
CA VAL A 153 0.82 0.22 -4.63
C VAL A 153 2.33 0.16 -4.41
N LEU A 154 3.08 1.03 -5.10
CA LEU A 154 4.53 1.03 -5.03
C LEU A 154 5.04 1.58 -3.69
N GLY A 155 4.39 2.62 -3.17
CA GLY A 155 4.89 3.34 -2.02
C GLY A 155 6.06 4.24 -2.39
N TRP A 156 7.00 4.45 -1.48
CA TRP A 156 8.16 5.31 -1.67
C TRP A 156 9.28 4.94 -0.71
N THR A 157 10.49 5.32 -1.08
CA THR A 157 11.69 5.19 -0.24
C THR A 157 12.03 6.52 0.40
N GLY A 158 12.54 6.48 1.62
CA GLY A 158 13.01 7.67 2.33
C GLY A 158 14.16 7.31 3.27
N ARG A 159 14.88 8.32 3.77
CA ARG A 159 15.98 8.10 4.68
C ARG A 159 15.51 7.42 5.96
N ILE A 160 16.34 6.53 6.47
CA ILE A 160 16.15 5.92 7.78
C ILE A 160 16.11 7.02 8.85
N SER A 161 15.17 6.96 9.76
CA SER A 161 15.12 7.87 10.92
C SER A 161 15.91 7.27 12.09
N GLY A 162 16.29 8.10 13.08
CA GLY A 162 17.00 7.61 14.27
C GLY A 162 16.33 6.43 14.96
N PRO A 163 15.00 6.48 15.27
CA PRO A 163 14.29 5.34 15.87
C PRO A 163 14.26 4.08 14.99
N GLU A 164 14.17 4.23 13.66
CA GLU A 164 14.24 3.09 12.74
C GLU A 164 15.64 2.51 12.70
N TYR A 165 16.67 3.35 12.69
CA TYR A 165 18.05 2.91 12.72
C TYR A 165 18.38 2.15 14.02
N ASP A 166 17.90 2.61 15.17
CA ASP A 166 18.08 1.92 16.45
C ASP A 166 17.54 0.48 16.43
N VAL A 167 16.51 0.21 15.61
CA VAL A 167 15.95 -1.13 15.42
C VAL A 167 16.70 -1.94 14.37
N LEU A 168 17.12 -1.30 13.25
CA LEU A 168 17.58 -1.98 12.04
C LEU A 168 19.14 -2.07 11.93
N ARG A 169 19.89 -1.38 12.79
CA ARG A 169 21.36 -1.35 12.72
C ARG A 169 22.01 -2.74 12.80
N ASP A 170 21.40 -3.64 13.60
CA ASP A 170 21.93 -5.00 13.77
C ASP A 170 21.62 -5.89 12.54
N ASP A 171 20.71 -5.44 11.65
CA ASP A 171 20.38 -6.05 10.35
C ASP A 171 21.24 -5.45 9.20
N GLY A 172 22.30 -4.72 9.54
CA GLY A 172 23.27 -4.19 8.59
C GLY A 172 22.80 -2.93 7.86
N TYR A 173 21.95 -2.11 8.48
CA TYR A 173 21.59 -0.78 7.98
C TYR A 173 22.56 0.27 8.49
N TYR A 174 22.75 1.30 7.66
CA TYR A 174 23.56 2.47 7.97
C TYR A 174 22.70 3.71 8.22
N PRO A 175 23.21 4.73 8.96
CA PRO A 175 22.43 5.92 9.34
C PRO A 175 21.89 6.74 8.18
N GLU A 176 22.46 6.59 6.99
CA GLU A 176 22.07 7.33 5.78
C GLU A 176 21.25 6.51 4.78
N ASP A 177 20.93 5.25 5.09
CA ASP A 177 20.23 4.35 4.20
C ASP A 177 18.86 4.88 3.76
N LEU A 178 18.52 4.54 2.52
CA LEU A 178 17.16 4.71 1.99
C LEU A 178 16.41 3.40 2.18
N ILE A 179 15.34 3.45 2.97
CA ILE A 179 14.48 2.31 3.25
C ILE A 179 13.08 2.52 2.66
N GLY A 180 12.36 1.45 2.39
CA GLY A 180 10.95 1.52 2.01
C GLY A 180 10.08 2.04 3.15
N LYS A 181 9.28 3.07 2.90
CA LYS A 181 8.42 3.73 3.90
C LYS A 181 6.95 3.40 3.75
N ALA A 182 6.53 2.98 2.57
CA ALA A 182 5.14 2.67 2.26
C ALA A 182 5.06 1.68 1.09
N GLY A 183 3.88 1.09 0.90
CA GLY A 183 3.58 0.21 -0.23
C GLY A 183 4.52 -0.98 -0.34
N LEU A 184 4.74 -1.46 -1.56
CA LEU A 184 5.65 -2.59 -1.84
C LEU A 184 7.10 -2.27 -1.52
N GLU A 185 7.52 -1.01 -1.61
CA GLU A 185 8.87 -0.61 -1.18
C GLU A 185 9.12 -0.97 0.29
N ALA A 186 8.10 -0.83 1.16
CA ALA A 186 8.22 -1.17 2.57
C ALA A 186 8.02 -2.67 2.83
N THR A 187 7.02 -3.30 2.21
CA THR A 187 6.69 -4.71 2.52
C THR A 187 7.64 -5.71 1.88
N TRP A 188 8.35 -5.30 0.83
CA TRP A 188 9.37 -6.11 0.15
C TRP A 188 10.78 -5.52 0.32
N GLU A 189 11.00 -4.77 1.41
CA GLU A 189 12.29 -4.14 1.73
C GLU A 189 13.45 -5.13 1.68
N ASP A 190 13.33 -6.27 2.38
CA ASP A 190 14.38 -7.29 2.49
C ASP A 190 14.80 -7.88 1.13
N VAL A 191 13.87 -7.92 0.18
CA VAL A 191 14.12 -8.42 -1.17
C VAL A 191 14.70 -7.32 -2.07
N LEU A 192 14.15 -6.10 -1.96
CA LEU A 192 14.52 -4.98 -2.82
C LEU A 192 15.85 -4.33 -2.44
N ARG A 193 16.21 -4.30 -1.16
CA ARG A 193 17.37 -3.57 -0.66
C ARG A 193 18.71 -4.12 -1.16
N GLY A 194 18.89 -5.44 -1.13
CA GLY A 194 20.20 -6.08 -1.29
C GLY A 194 21.04 -6.05 -0.02
N THR A 195 22.26 -6.56 -0.10
CA THR A 195 23.17 -6.63 1.04
C THR A 195 24.46 -5.90 0.70
N TYR A 196 24.83 -4.91 1.50
CA TYR A 196 26.09 -4.19 1.34
C TYR A 196 27.29 -5.13 1.38
N GLY A 197 28.24 -4.91 0.48
CA GLY A 197 29.58 -5.46 0.63
C GLY A 197 30.34 -4.77 1.76
N LEU A 198 31.53 -5.26 2.06
CA LEU A 198 32.41 -4.67 3.04
C LEU A 198 33.82 -4.71 2.49
N GLU A 199 34.53 -3.58 2.54
CA GLU A 199 35.94 -3.47 2.19
C GLU A 199 36.72 -2.88 3.34
N GLU A 200 37.97 -3.33 3.47
CA GLU A 200 38.96 -2.79 4.39
C GLU A 200 39.84 -1.80 3.64
N VAL A 201 39.92 -0.58 4.15
CA VAL A 201 40.64 0.53 3.54
C VAL A 201 41.71 1.03 4.50
N ASP A 202 42.96 1.11 4.02
CA ASP A 202 44.03 1.75 4.77
C ASP A 202 44.16 3.23 4.36
N LEU A 203 44.07 4.11 5.34
CA LEU A 203 44.11 5.56 5.17
C LEU A 203 45.41 6.14 5.76
N ASP A 204 45.97 7.14 5.10
CA ASP A 204 47.04 7.97 5.66
C ASP A 204 46.52 8.96 6.72
N ALA A 205 47.40 9.77 7.27
CA ALA A 205 47.05 10.77 8.28
C ALA A 205 46.15 11.90 7.74
N GLU A 206 46.12 12.08 6.43
CA GLU A 206 45.31 13.02 5.69
C GLU A 206 43.94 12.42 5.24
N GLY A 207 43.75 11.10 5.45
CA GLY A 207 42.51 10.37 5.10
C GLY A 207 42.45 9.86 3.66
N HIS A 208 43.59 9.84 2.93
CA HIS A 208 43.66 9.27 1.58
C HIS A 208 43.97 7.77 1.65
N GLU A 209 43.39 7.04 0.69
CA GLU A 209 43.65 5.59 0.55
C GLU A 209 45.09 5.33 0.09
N VAL A 210 45.83 4.54 0.87
CA VAL A 210 47.26 4.24 0.61
C VAL A 210 47.47 2.99 -0.23
N LYS A 211 46.48 2.11 -0.30
CA LYS A 211 46.48 0.91 -1.17
C LYS A 211 45.06 0.61 -1.71
N ALA A 212 44.98 -0.31 -2.67
CA ALA A 212 43.69 -0.80 -3.11
C ALA A 212 42.95 -1.50 -1.95
N PRO A 213 41.64 -1.28 -1.79
CA PRO A 213 40.85 -1.91 -0.72
C PRO A 213 40.89 -3.43 -0.78
N ASP A 214 40.89 -4.06 0.37
CA ASP A 214 40.70 -5.51 0.50
C ASP A 214 39.21 -5.82 0.69
N ILE A 215 38.62 -6.57 -0.25
CA ILE A 215 37.19 -6.93 -0.17
C ILE A 215 37.00 -8.02 0.89
N LEU A 216 36.33 -7.67 1.98
CA LEU A 216 36.00 -8.60 3.07
C LEU A 216 34.71 -9.37 2.79
N ARG A 217 33.76 -8.74 2.11
CA ARG A 217 32.48 -9.34 1.71
C ARG A 217 32.01 -8.71 0.41
N ASP A 218 31.61 -9.55 -0.55
CA ASP A 218 31.04 -9.10 -1.80
C ASP A 218 29.66 -8.42 -1.57
N ALA A 219 29.37 -7.41 -2.38
CA ALA A 219 28.10 -6.73 -2.40
C ALA A 219 27.06 -7.56 -3.16
N GLU A 220 25.89 -7.80 -2.57
CA GLU A 220 24.78 -8.49 -3.19
C GLU A 220 23.65 -7.50 -3.52
N ALA A 221 23.43 -7.26 -4.79
CA ALA A 221 22.40 -6.32 -5.23
C ALA A 221 21.00 -6.82 -4.95
N GLY A 222 20.06 -5.88 -4.73
CA GLY A 222 18.66 -6.17 -4.48
C GLY A 222 17.98 -6.89 -5.64
N LEU A 223 17.06 -7.80 -5.32
CA LEU A 223 16.28 -8.53 -6.31
C LEU A 223 15.12 -7.68 -6.82
N SER A 224 14.78 -7.88 -8.09
CA SER A 224 13.72 -7.13 -8.78
C SER A 224 12.38 -7.83 -8.69
N LEU A 225 11.29 -7.04 -8.62
CA LEU A 225 9.92 -7.55 -8.55
C LEU A 225 9.21 -7.44 -9.90
N GLU A 226 8.54 -8.51 -10.33
CA GLU A 226 7.55 -8.49 -11.41
C GLU A 226 6.16 -8.56 -10.78
N LEU A 227 5.38 -7.47 -10.92
CA LEU A 227 4.07 -7.35 -10.32
C LEU A 227 2.99 -8.11 -11.09
N THR A 228 1.83 -8.29 -10.45
CA THR A 228 0.60 -8.78 -11.07
C THR A 228 -0.14 -7.67 -11.81
N ILE A 229 0.13 -6.40 -11.52
CA ILE A 229 -0.49 -5.22 -12.11
C ILE A 229 -0.19 -5.12 -13.62
N ASP A 230 -1.24 -4.87 -14.41
CA ASP A 230 -1.15 -4.46 -15.81
C ASP A 230 -1.28 -2.94 -15.91
N THR A 231 -0.22 -2.25 -16.31
CA THR A 231 -0.19 -0.79 -16.41
C THR A 231 -1.29 -0.22 -17.31
N LYS A 232 -1.71 -0.96 -18.35
CA LYS A 232 -2.80 -0.53 -19.24
C LYS A 232 -4.15 -0.60 -18.54
N VAL A 233 -4.39 -1.70 -17.80
CA VAL A 233 -5.61 -1.87 -17.00
C VAL A 233 -5.66 -0.82 -15.90
N GLN A 234 -4.55 -0.60 -15.19
CA GLN A 234 -4.42 0.42 -14.14
C GLN A 234 -4.77 1.83 -14.64
N LYS A 235 -4.23 2.23 -15.80
CA LYS A 235 -4.52 3.53 -16.42
C LYS A 235 -5.99 3.68 -16.79
N ASN A 236 -6.59 2.63 -17.35
CA ASN A 236 -7.99 2.66 -17.73
C ASN A 236 -8.90 2.70 -16.49
N ALA A 237 -8.56 1.94 -15.45
CA ALA A 237 -9.25 1.94 -14.17
C ALA A 237 -9.23 3.34 -13.54
N GLN A 238 -8.06 4.00 -13.49
CA GLN A 238 -7.95 5.36 -12.96
C GLN A 238 -8.80 6.37 -13.75
N LYS A 239 -8.79 6.30 -15.07
CA LYS A 239 -9.62 7.18 -15.91
C LYS A 239 -11.11 6.96 -15.66
N ALA A 240 -11.55 5.69 -15.56
CA ALA A 240 -12.94 5.35 -15.31
C ALA A 240 -13.39 5.79 -13.91
N LEU A 241 -12.56 5.54 -12.89
CA LEU A 241 -12.84 5.96 -11.52
C LEU A 241 -12.94 7.50 -11.43
N LYS A 242 -11.96 8.20 -12.00
CA LYS A 242 -11.97 9.68 -12.01
C LYS A 242 -13.21 10.22 -12.72
N TRP A 243 -13.57 9.67 -13.89
CA TRP A 243 -14.77 10.07 -14.61
C TRP A 243 -16.03 9.88 -13.75
N ALA A 244 -16.15 8.73 -13.05
CA ALA A 244 -17.29 8.48 -12.17
C ALA A 244 -17.34 9.46 -10.99
N MET A 245 -16.18 9.70 -10.33
CA MET A 245 -16.05 10.66 -9.23
C MET A 245 -16.45 12.08 -9.65
N ASP A 246 -15.94 12.54 -10.79
CA ASP A 246 -16.22 13.89 -11.32
C ASP A 246 -17.73 14.03 -11.64
N ARG A 247 -18.38 12.96 -12.14
CA ARG A 247 -19.80 12.97 -12.51
C ARG A 247 -20.74 13.04 -11.32
N ILE A 248 -20.40 12.39 -10.21
CA ILE A 248 -21.25 12.38 -9.00
C ILE A 248 -20.78 13.39 -7.94
N GLY A 249 -19.66 14.07 -8.17
CA GLY A 249 -19.17 15.14 -7.31
C GLY A 249 -18.48 14.66 -6.03
N VAL A 250 -17.97 13.42 -6.00
CA VAL A 250 -17.23 12.87 -4.85
C VAL A 250 -15.73 13.06 -5.00
N LYS A 251 -15.01 13.08 -3.87
CA LYS A 251 -13.58 13.39 -3.85
C LYS A 251 -12.70 12.16 -3.66
N ARG A 252 -13.25 11.05 -3.21
CA ARG A 252 -12.51 9.84 -2.84
C ARG A 252 -13.12 8.62 -3.51
N GLY A 253 -12.28 7.64 -3.81
CA GLY A 253 -12.76 6.39 -4.36
C GLY A 253 -11.64 5.39 -4.60
N ALA A 254 -12.03 4.13 -4.77
CA ALA A 254 -11.15 3.03 -5.11
C ALA A 254 -11.71 2.20 -6.26
N PHE A 255 -10.83 1.65 -7.08
CA PHE A 255 -11.16 0.63 -8.06
C PHE A 255 -10.13 -0.49 -7.98
N ILE A 256 -10.61 -1.72 -7.89
CA ILE A 256 -9.75 -2.90 -7.83
C ILE A 256 -10.23 -3.90 -8.87
N ALA A 257 -9.27 -4.52 -9.58
CA ALA A 257 -9.53 -5.62 -10.51
C ALA A 257 -8.63 -6.80 -10.15
N MET A 258 -9.20 -8.00 -10.05
CA MET A 258 -8.50 -9.21 -9.61
C MET A 258 -8.87 -10.41 -10.47
N ASN A 259 -7.91 -11.30 -10.69
CA ASN A 259 -8.19 -12.64 -11.19
C ASN A 259 -8.70 -13.52 -10.03
N PRO A 260 -9.96 -13.93 -10.02
CA PRO A 260 -10.53 -14.68 -8.91
C PRO A 260 -9.98 -16.12 -8.79
N GLN A 261 -9.29 -16.63 -9.82
CA GLN A 261 -8.77 -18.01 -9.82
C GLN A 261 -7.42 -18.16 -9.09
N ASN A 262 -6.75 -17.04 -8.80
CA ASN A 262 -5.43 -17.07 -8.16
C ASN A 262 -5.11 -15.86 -7.26
N GLY A 263 -6.05 -14.91 -7.09
CA GLY A 263 -5.85 -13.74 -6.25
C GLY A 263 -4.97 -12.63 -6.85
N GLU A 264 -4.45 -12.77 -8.08
CA GLU A 264 -3.62 -11.73 -8.71
C GLU A 264 -4.40 -10.43 -8.92
N ILE A 265 -3.90 -9.32 -8.35
CA ILE A 265 -4.44 -7.97 -8.57
C ILE A 265 -3.94 -7.43 -9.90
N LEU A 266 -4.86 -7.18 -10.83
CA LEU A 266 -4.56 -6.64 -12.17
C LEU A 266 -4.52 -5.12 -12.21
N ALA A 267 -5.27 -4.48 -11.32
CA ALA A 267 -5.27 -3.04 -11.09
C ALA A 267 -5.75 -2.74 -9.66
N MET A 268 -5.15 -1.74 -9.04
CA MET A 268 -5.56 -1.18 -7.76
C MET A 268 -5.37 0.33 -7.79
N VAL A 269 -6.47 1.06 -7.83
CA VAL A 269 -6.50 2.52 -7.87
C VAL A 269 -7.15 3.04 -6.61
N SER A 270 -6.50 3.99 -5.96
CA SER A 270 -7.03 4.79 -4.87
C SER A 270 -6.87 6.27 -5.22
N LEU A 271 -7.95 7.04 -5.12
CA LEU A 271 -7.98 8.46 -5.42
C LEU A 271 -8.56 9.26 -4.24
N PRO A 272 -8.04 10.48 -3.98
CA PRO A 272 -6.88 11.09 -4.64
C PRO A 272 -5.57 10.37 -4.33
N SER A 273 -4.53 10.67 -5.10
CA SER A 273 -3.21 10.07 -4.95
C SER A 273 -2.13 11.15 -4.84
N TYR A 274 -0.95 10.76 -4.40
CA TYR A 274 0.23 11.61 -4.29
C TYR A 274 1.31 11.19 -5.29
N ASP A 275 2.34 12.02 -5.47
CA ASP A 275 3.49 11.67 -6.30
C ASP A 275 4.62 11.16 -5.41
N ASN A 276 4.96 9.88 -5.54
CA ASN A 276 6.03 9.24 -4.79
C ASN A 276 7.42 9.79 -5.14
N ASN A 277 7.63 10.38 -6.32
CA ASN A 277 8.89 11.05 -6.65
C ASN A 277 9.20 12.23 -5.72
N GLN A 278 8.18 12.92 -5.21
CA GLN A 278 8.40 14.00 -4.23
C GLN A 278 9.07 13.48 -2.96
N PHE A 279 8.74 12.26 -2.52
CA PHE A 279 9.34 11.64 -1.35
C PHE A 279 10.77 11.17 -1.63
N ALA A 280 11.00 10.50 -2.75
CA ALA A 280 12.33 10.08 -3.19
C ALA A 280 13.29 11.25 -3.40
N GLN A 281 12.77 12.44 -3.67
CA GLN A 281 13.53 13.69 -3.81
C GLN A 281 13.75 14.43 -2.49
N GLY A 282 13.20 13.93 -1.38
CA GLY A 282 13.24 14.63 -0.10
C GLY A 282 12.16 15.71 -0.02
N ILE A 283 10.91 15.28 0.18
CA ILE A 283 9.75 16.19 0.29
C ILE A 283 9.96 17.25 1.37
N SER A 284 9.63 18.52 1.07
CA SER A 284 9.68 19.58 2.07
C SER A 284 8.65 19.34 3.19
N MET A 285 8.98 19.78 4.44
CA MET A 285 8.02 19.71 5.56
C MET A 285 6.71 20.48 5.25
N SER A 286 6.79 21.55 4.46
CA SER A 286 5.62 22.31 4.01
C SER A 286 4.71 21.46 3.13
N ASP A 287 5.27 20.79 2.14
CA ASP A 287 4.48 19.98 1.18
C ASP A 287 3.98 18.69 1.82
N TYR A 288 4.79 18.07 2.67
CA TYR A 288 4.35 16.93 3.48
C TYR A 288 3.15 17.30 4.38
N ASN A 289 3.23 18.44 5.08
CA ASN A 289 2.11 18.93 5.89
C ASN A 289 0.86 19.29 5.08
N LYS A 290 1.00 19.74 3.81
CA LYS A 290 -0.14 19.93 2.91
C LYS A 290 -0.85 18.59 2.63
N LEU A 291 -0.08 17.53 2.30
CA LEU A 291 -0.64 16.20 2.06
C LEU A 291 -1.32 15.62 3.31
N LEU A 292 -0.72 15.80 4.49
CA LEU A 292 -1.28 15.30 5.75
C LEU A 292 -2.58 16.01 6.17
N ARG A 293 -2.68 17.32 5.91
CA ARG A 293 -3.83 18.15 6.28
C ARG A 293 -4.92 18.20 5.21
N ASP A 294 -4.68 17.62 4.05
CA ASP A 294 -5.69 17.57 2.99
C ASP A 294 -6.87 16.71 3.45
N PRO A 295 -8.10 17.28 3.51
CA PRO A 295 -9.30 16.54 3.95
C PRO A 295 -9.61 15.31 3.09
N SER A 296 -9.14 15.30 1.84
CA SER A 296 -9.30 14.16 0.93
C SER A 296 -8.29 13.03 1.18
N LYS A 297 -7.33 13.21 2.12
CA LYS A 297 -6.37 12.22 2.59
C LYS A 297 -5.63 11.49 1.45
N PRO A 298 -4.88 12.20 0.58
CA PRO A 298 -4.28 11.61 -0.62
C PRO A 298 -3.23 10.53 -0.34
N MET A 299 -2.67 10.47 0.86
CA MET A 299 -1.69 9.46 1.26
C MET A 299 -2.32 8.15 1.73
N LEU A 300 -3.63 8.13 1.97
CA LEU A 300 -4.33 6.97 2.49
C LEU A 300 -4.84 6.09 1.33
N ASN A 301 -4.51 4.81 1.35
CA ASN A 301 -5.03 3.86 0.37
C ASN A 301 -6.46 3.45 0.75
N VAL A 302 -7.46 4.06 0.09
CA VAL A 302 -8.88 3.77 0.31
C VAL A 302 -9.21 2.28 0.10
N ALA A 303 -8.47 1.59 -0.78
CA ALA A 303 -8.74 0.19 -1.09
C ALA A 303 -8.51 -0.77 0.08
N VAL A 304 -7.56 -0.45 0.99
CA VAL A 304 -7.10 -1.37 2.04
C VAL A 304 -7.03 -0.78 3.45
N ASN A 305 -6.81 0.54 3.58
CA ASN A 305 -6.55 1.15 4.90
C ASN A 305 -7.80 1.72 5.59
N GLU A 306 -8.90 1.88 4.87
CA GLU A 306 -10.16 2.40 5.41
C GLU A 306 -11.29 1.40 5.28
N GLN A 307 -12.23 1.50 6.22
CA GLN A 307 -13.37 0.60 6.32
C GLN A 307 -14.66 1.39 6.32
N TYR A 308 -15.66 0.86 5.60
CA TYR A 308 -16.95 1.48 5.39
C TYR A 308 -18.08 0.44 5.49
N PRO A 309 -19.31 0.85 5.77
CA PRO A 309 -20.44 -0.07 5.67
C PRO A 309 -20.55 -0.61 4.23
N PRO A 310 -20.56 -1.94 4.03
CA PRO A 310 -20.63 -2.54 2.70
C PRO A 310 -21.99 -2.38 2.01
N GLY A 311 -23.02 -2.01 2.77
CA GLY A 311 -24.38 -1.85 2.26
C GLY A 311 -24.89 -3.10 1.54
N SER A 312 -25.72 -2.91 0.54
CA SER A 312 -26.37 -4.01 -0.19
C SER A 312 -25.41 -5.01 -0.87
N THR A 313 -24.09 -4.75 -0.93
CA THR A 313 -23.13 -5.77 -1.39
C THR A 313 -23.05 -6.93 -0.40
N TYR A 314 -23.29 -6.66 0.88
CA TYR A 314 -23.27 -7.65 1.97
C TYR A 314 -24.48 -8.61 1.93
N LYS A 315 -25.54 -8.31 1.17
CA LYS A 315 -26.66 -9.23 0.94
C LYS A 315 -26.23 -10.56 0.32
N LEU A 316 -25.05 -10.60 -0.29
CA LEU A 316 -24.36 -11.84 -0.69
C LEU A 316 -24.18 -12.78 0.51
N VAL A 317 -23.67 -12.27 1.62
CA VAL A 317 -23.43 -13.03 2.86
C VAL A 317 -24.75 -13.54 3.42
N THR A 318 -25.71 -12.65 3.59
CA THR A 318 -27.05 -12.97 4.16
C THR A 318 -27.80 -14.01 3.32
N GLY A 319 -27.78 -13.84 1.98
CA GLY A 319 -28.43 -14.76 1.06
C GLY A 319 -27.77 -16.13 1.03
N THR A 320 -26.42 -16.18 0.99
CA THR A 320 -25.65 -17.43 1.03
C THR A 320 -25.92 -18.17 2.34
N GLY A 321 -25.80 -17.47 3.48
CA GLY A 321 -26.00 -18.07 4.79
C GLY A 321 -27.41 -18.64 4.97
N ALA A 322 -28.43 -17.89 4.57
CA ALA A 322 -29.80 -18.36 4.70
C ALA A 322 -30.14 -19.57 3.80
N LEU A 323 -29.55 -19.64 2.60
CA LEU A 323 -29.68 -20.81 1.73
C LEU A 323 -28.91 -22.02 2.29
N ALA A 324 -27.67 -21.82 2.71
CA ALA A 324 -26.82 -22.89 3.21
C ALA A 324 -27.36 -23.50 4.52
N ASP A 325 -27.88 -22.67 5.42
CA ASP A 325 -28.49 -23.11 6.68
C ASP A 325 -29.96 -23.60 6.52
N GLY A 326 -30.47 -23.67 5.28
CA GLY A 326 -31.82 -24.12 5.00
C GLY A 326 -32.94 -23.21 5.56
N LYS A 327 -32.62 -21.94 5.91
CA LYS A 327 -33.60 -20.97 6.40
C LYS A 327 -34.55 -20.49 5.30
N ILE A 328 -34.08 -20.56 4.07
CA ILE A 328 -34.86 -20.36 2.84
C ILE A 328 -34.41 -21.37 1.77
N SER A 329 -35.30 -21.64 0.82
CA SER A 329 -34.99 -22.38 -0.41
C SER A 329 -35.03 -21.43 -1.61
N PRO A 330 -34.51 -21.82 -2.80
CA PRO A 330 -34.62 -21.02 -4.01
C PRO A 330 -36.06 -20.67 -4.43
N SER A 331 -37.03 -21.50 -4.04
CA SER A 331 -38.47 -21.34 -4.31
C SER A 331 -39.21 -20.61 -3.20
N SER A 332 -38.59 -20.41 -2.03
CA SER A 332 -39.21 -19.69 -0.92
C SER A 332 -39.67 -18.28 -1.38
N ARG A 333 -40.93 -17.93 -1.09
CA ARG A 333 -41.42 -16.59 -1.35
C ARG A 333 -41.63 -15.82 -0.05
N ILE A 334 -41.03 -14.65 0.03
CA ILE A 334 -41.13 -13.74 1.17
C ILE A 334 -41.83 -12.48 0.69
N ASN A 335 -42.93 -12.13 1.38
CA ASN A 335 -43.69 -10.93 1.04
C ASN A 335 -42.95 -9.69 1.51
N THR A 336 -42.55 -8.84 0.57
CA THR A 336 -41.92 -7.56 0.83
C THR A 336 -43.01 -6.46 0.90
N LYS A 337 -42.83 -5.55 1.86
CA LYS A 337 -43.74 -4.47 2.18
C LYS A 337 -43.00 -3.13 2.10
N PRO A 338 -43.74 -1.99 2.11
CA PRO A 338 -43.13 -0.67 2.20
C PRO A 338 -42.17 -0.52 3.39
N PHE A 339 -42.49 -1.15 4.50
CA PHE A 339 -41.65 -1.23 5.71
C PHE A 339 -42.05 -2.44 6.57
N LEU A 340 -41.14 -2.78 7.49
CA LEU A 340 -41.38 -3.73 8.60
C LEU A 340 -41.37 -2.95 9.92
N GLU A 341 -42.24 -3.32 10.86
CA GLU A 341 -42.33 -2.68 12.18
C GLU A 341 -41.72 -3.57 13.26
N ILE A 342 -40.95 -2.96 14.17
CA ILE A 342 -40.46 -3.59 15.39
C ILE A 342 -40.66 -2.56 16.51
N GLY A 343 -41.65 -2.77 17.36
CA GLY A 343 -42.11 -1.74 18.31
C GLY A 343 -42.50 -0.46 17.59
N ASP A 344 -41.92 0.65 17.99
CA ASP A 344 -42.18 1.98 17.39
C ASP A 344 -41.29 2.30 16.19
N TRP A 345 -40.44 1.38 15.77
CA TRP A 345 -39.46 1.60 14.70
C TRP A 345 -39.91 0.98 13.38
N GLN A 346 -39.71 1.73 12.28
CA GLN A 346 -40.02 1.28 10.92
C GLN A 346 -38.71 1.09 10.12
N TYR A 347 -38.60 -0.06 9.48
CA TYR A 347 -37.50 -0.47 8.62
C TYR A 347 -37.96 -0.47 7.18
N HIS A 348 -37.64 0.59 6.46
CA HIS A 348 -38.21 0.90 5.15
C HIS A 348 -37.59 0.09 4.01
N GLU A 349 -38.38 -0.19 3.00
CA GLU A 349 -37.91 -0.61 1.69
C GLU A 349 -37.37 0.62 0.93
N TRP A 350 -36.25 0.47 0.21
CA TRP A 350 -35.61 1.60 -0.46
C TRP A 350 -36.50 2.27 -1.53
N ASN A 351 -37.44 1.53 -2.17
CA ASN A 351 -38.38 2.10 -3.14
C ASN A 351 -39.64 2.70 -2.50
N GLY A 352 -39.83 2.56 -1.19
CA GLY A 352 -40.99 3.07 -0.46
C GLY A 352 -42.30 2.30 -0.64
N GLU A 353 -42.37 1.31 -1.53
CA GLU A 353 -43.61 0.60 -1.87
C GLU A 353 -43.59 -0.89 -1.55
N GLY A 354 -42.40 -1.51 -1.61
CA GLY A 354 -42.24 -2.96 -1.60
C GLY A 354 -42.46 -3.57 -2.98
N TRP A 355 -42.29 -4.89 -3.06
CA TRP A 355 -42.32 -5.63 -4.32
C TRP A 355 -43.29 -6.80 -4.29
N GLY A 356 -44.05 -6.99 -3.20
CA GLY A 356 -44.85 -8.19 -2.99
C GLY A 356 -44.02 -9.44 -2.75
N PRO A 357 -44.52 -10.64 -3.13
CA PRO A 357 -43.82 -11.90 -2.86
C PRO A 357 -42.59 -12.10 -3.77
N LEU A 358 -41.36 -12.04 -3.23
CA LEU A 358 -40.10 -12.30 -3.92
C LEU A 358 -39.47 -13.61 -3.51
N ASN A 359 -38.73 -14.26 -4.41
CA ASN A 359 -37.76 -15.30 -4.12
C ASN A 359 -36.36 -14.71 -4.01
N ILE A 360 -35.33 -15.53 -3.71
CA ILE A 360 -33.95 -15.06 -3.55
C ILE A 360 -33.37 -14.41 -4.80
N TYR A 361 -33.74 -14.87 -6.00
CA TYR A 361 -33.23 -14.30 -7.25
C TYR A 361 -33.77 -12.88 -7.46
N ASP A 362 -35.06 -12.68 -7.25
CA ASP A 362 -35.71 -11.39 -7.42
C ASP A 362 -35.43 -10.46 -6.22
N GLY A 363 -35.41 -10.99 -4.99
CA GLY A 363 -35.02 -10.24 -3.79
C GLY A 363 -33.62 -9.64 -3.89
N PHE A 364 -32.66 -10.43 -4.36
CA PHE A 364 -31.29 -9.98 -4.62
C PHE A 364 -31.24 -9.04 -5.84
N GLY A 365 -31.99 -9.37 -6.91
CA GLY A 365 -32.08 -8.59 -8.14
C GLY A 365 -32.62 -7.18 -7.92
N HIS A 366 -33.72 -7.04 -7.19
CA HIS A 366 -34.31 -5.75 -6.80
C HIS A 366 -33.54 -5.08 -5.65
N SER A 367 -32.58 -5.79 -5.02
CA SER A 367 -31.91 -5.31 -3.80
C SER A 367 -32.89 -4.99 -2.67
N SER A 368 -33.99 -5.77 -2.55
CA SER A 368 -35.05 -5.49 -1.58
C SER A 368 -34.53 -5.54 -0.14
N ASP A 369 -34.67 -4.44 0.61
CA ASP A 369 -34.27 -4.37 2.01
C ASP A 369 -35.21 -5.18 2.89
N THR A 370 -36.51 -5.05 2.73
CA THR A 370 -37.51 -5.77 3.54
C THR A 370 -37.48 -7.28 3.28
N PHE A 371 -37.02 -7.74 2.11
CA PHE A 371 -36.70 -9.16 1.89
C PHE A 371 -35.54 -9.58 2.80
N PHE A 372 -34.42 -8.86 2.76
CA PHE A 372 -33.21 -9.26 3.47
C PHE A 372 -33.28 -9.02 4.97
N TYR A 373 -34.07 -8.07 5.46
CA TYR A 373 -34.41 -7.96 6.89
C TYR A 373 -35.05 -9.25 7.42
N GLN A 374 -36.05 -9.77 6.71
CA GLN A 374 -36.73 -10.99 7.09
C GLN A 374 -35.83 -12.23 6.97
N VAL A 375 -34.95 -12.27 5.96
CA VAL A 375 -33.96 -13.33 5.79
C VAL A 375 -32.94 -13.30 6.93
N ALA A 376 -32.41 -12.14 7.29
CA ALA A 376 -31.49 -11.97 8.42
C ALA A 376 -32.16 -12.35 9.75
N GLY A 377 -33.43 -11.97 9.97
CA GLY A 377 -34.21 -12.37 11.13
C GLY A 377 -34.35 -13.89 11.29
N ARG A 378 -34.45 -14.64 10.18
CA ARG A 378 -34.49 -16.12 10.17
C ARG A 378 -33.10 -16.74 10.41
N LEU A 379 -32.03 -16.07 9.96
CA LEU A 379 -30.66 -16.55 10.06
C LEU A 379 -30.09 -16.36 11.48
N GLY A 380 -30.33 -15.18 12.07
CA GLY A 380 -29.75 -14.77 13.34
C GLY A 380 -28.36 -14.17 13.19
N ILE A 381 -27.95 -13.33 14.17
CA ILE A 381 -26.70 -12.55 14.07
C ILE A 381 -25.46 -13.42 14.08
N ASP A 382 -25.41 -14.43 14.93
CA ASP A 382 -24.20 -15.29 15.06
C ASP A 382 -23.98 -16.14 13.80
N ARG A 383 -25.07 -16.60 13.16
CA ARG A 383 -24.95 -17.29 11.86
C ARG A 383 -24.62 -16.33 10.72
N LEU A 384 -25.13 -15.10 10.76
CA LEU A 384 -24.74 -14.05 9.81
C LEU A 384 -23.24 -13.74 9.93
N ALA A 385 -22.73 -13.58 11.16
CA ALA A 385 -21.30 -13.38 11.41
C ALA A 385 -20.44 -14.56 10.95
N TYR A 386 -20.87 -15.81 11.22
CA TYR A 386 -20.20 -17.00 10.72
C TYR A 386 -20.02 -16.95 9.18
N TRP A 387 -21.08 -16.64 8.45
CA TRP A 387 -21.03 -16.57 6.99
C TRP A 387 -20.22 -15.37 6.48
N ALA A 388 -20.19 -14.28 7.22
CA ALA A 388 -19.31 -13.16 6.93
C ALA A 388 -17.82 -13.58 7.04
N HIS A 389 -17.47 -14.26 8.10
CA HIS A 389 -16.13 -14.81 8.27
C HIS A 389 -15.78 -15.87 7.20
N GLN A 390 -16.75 -16.70 6.75
CA GLN A 390 -16.53 -17.59 5.62
C GLN A 390 -16.13 -16.83 4.36
N TYR A 391 -16.70 -15.65 4.10
CA TYR A 391 -16.35 -14.76 2.99
C TYR A 391 -15.09 -13.89 3.24
N GLY A 392 -14.44 -14.01 4.39
CA GLY A 392 -13.21 -13.30 4.73
C GLY A 392 -13.41 -11.90 5.31
N PHE A 393 -14.64 -11.50 5.67
CA PHE A 393 -14.88 -10.24 6.39
C PHE A 393 -14.39 -10.32 7.85
N GLY A 394 -14.09 -9.16 8.43
CA GLY A 394 -13.70 -9.03 9.83
C GLY A 394 -12.24 -9.39 10.16
N GLN A 395 -11.41 -9.60 9.14
CA GLN A 395 -9.98 -9.87 9.27
C GLN A 395 -9.23 -9.34 8.05
N PRO A 396 -7.93 -8.99 8.18
CA PRO A 396 -7.11 -8.61 7.04
C PRO A 396 -7.10 -9.70 5.97
N THR A 397 -7.06 -9.30 4.69
CA THR A 397 -6.94 -10.24 3.57
C THR A 397 -5.52 -10.79 3.42
N GLY A 398 -4.55 -10.12 4.06
CA GLY A 398 -3.13 -10.45 4.00
C GLY A 398 -2.42 -9.94 2.75
N ILE A 399 -3.00 -8.98 2.02
CA ILE A 399 -2.33 -8.34 0.88
C ILE A 399 -0.98 -7.73 1.29
N ASP A 400 -0.01 -7.77 0.39
CA ASP A 400 1.35 -7.27 0.61
C ASP A 400 1.42 -5.73 0.65
N LEU A 401 0.57 -5.09 1.47
CA LEU A 401 0.54 -3.65 1.70
C LEU A 401 0.38 -3.34 3.19
N PRO A 402 1.05 -2.30 3.69
CA PRO A 402 1.00 -1.98 5.12
C PRO A 402 -0.33 -1.34 5.52
N GLY A 403 -0.72 -1.56 6.78
CA GLY A 403 -1.84 -0.85 7.41
C GLY A 403 -3.22 -1.32 6.94
N GLU A 404 -3.36 -2.58 6.50
CA GLU A 404 -4.66 -3.13 6.12
C GLU A 404 -5.63 -3.12 7.31
N ALA A 405 -6.83 -2.57 7.11
CA ALA A 405 -7.87 -2.53 8.12
C ALA A 405 -8.66 -3.86 8.17
N SER A 406 -8.97 -4.30 9.37
CA SER A 406 -9.64 -5.60 9.60
C SER A 406 -11.13 -5.62 9.25
N GLY A 407 -11.80 -4.46 9.20
CA GLY A 407 -13.25 -4.43 9.18
C GLY A 407 -13.87 -4.79 10.54
N ILE A 408 -15.19 -4.79 10.60
CA ILE A 408 -15.96 -5.21 11.78
C ILE A 408 -17.09 -6.14 11.31
N VAL A 409 -17.12 -7.33 11.87
CA VAL A 409 -18.24 -8.28 11.75
C VAL A 409 -18.86 -8.41 13.14
N PRO A 410 -20.03 -7.80 13.39
CA PRO A 410 -20.67 -7.86 14.68
C PRO A 410 -21.39 -9.20 14.88
N ASP A 411 -21.26 -9.77 16.09
CA ASP A 411 -22.03 -10.90 16.59
C ASP A 411 -22.55 -10.62 18.01
N SER A 412 -23.20 -11.58 18.64
CA SER A 412 -23.74 -11.43 20.00
C SER A 412 -22.63 -11.17 21.04
N GLU A 413 -21.48 -11.84 20.90
CA GLU A 413 -20.35 -11.67 21.80
C GLU A 413 -19.69 -10.30 21.61
N TRP A 414 -19.46 -9.87 20.36
CA TRP A 414 -18.94 -8.55 20.04
C TRP A 414 -19.82 -7.44 20.63
N LYS A 415 -21.15 -7.54 20.48
CA LYS A 415 -22.11 -6.58 21.01
C LYS A 415 -22.02 -6.50 22.54
N GLN A 416 -22.02 -7.66 23.20
CA GLN A 416 -21.89 -7.71 24.66
C GLN A 416 -20.56 -7.11 25.14
N ARG A 417 -19.45 -7.45 24.49
CA ARG A 417 -18.11 -6.97 24.86
C ARG A 417 -17.94 -5.47 24.63
N THR A 418 -18.47 -4.95 23.53
CA THR A 418 -18.21 -3.54 23.13
C THR A 418 -19.27 -2.56 23.60
N LYS A 419 -20.51 -3.00 23.82
CA LYS A 419 -21.65 -2.16 24.20
C LYS A 419 -22.29 -2.52 25.54
N GLY A 420 -22.02 -3.72 26.06
CA GLY A 420 -22.64 -4.24 27.28
C GLY A 420 -24.11 -4.63 27.10
N GLU A 421 -24.55 -4.87 25.89
CA GLU A 421 -25.96 -5.07 25.53
C GLU A 421 -26.16 -6.34 24.69
N ILE A 422 -27.37 -6.86 24.66
CA ILE A 422 -27.79 -7.89 23.72
C ILE A 422 -27.90 -7.34 22.30
N TYR A 423 -27.89 -8.20 21.30
CA TYR A 423 -28.12 -7.79 19.92
C TYR A 423 -29.63 -7.68 19.65
N PHE A 424 -30.10 -6.49 19.30
CA PHE A 424 -31.53 -6.25 19.07
C PHE A 424 -31.95 -6.64 17.63
N THR A 425 -33.24 -7.03 17.47
CA THR A 425 -33.77 -7.44 16.16
C THR A 425 -33.62 -6.35 15.08
N GLY A 426 -33.80 -5.08 15.44
CA GLY A 426 -33.63 -3.97 14.51
C GLY A 426 -32.18 -3.79 14.04
N GLU A 427 -31.21 -4.00 14.92
CA GLU A 427 -29.80 -3.99 14.57
C GLU A 427 -29.44 -5.19 13.66
N LEU A 428 -30.05 -6.38 13.91
CA LEU A 428 -29.89 -7.54 13.05
C LEU A 428 -30.43 -7.26 11.64
N TYR A 429 -31.56 -6.56 11.50
CA TYR A 429 -32.08 -6.14 10.20
C TYR A 429 -31.07 -5.28 9.46
N GLN A 430 -30.52 -4.26 10.13
CA GLN A 430 -29.47 -3.40 9.55
C GLN A 430 -28.21 -4.21 9.19
N ALA A 431 -27.78 -5.11 10.06
CA ALA A 431 -26.63 -5.98 9.80
C ALA A 431 -26.86 -6.85 8.55
N GLY A 432 -28.07 -7.37 8.36
CA GLY A 432 -28.44 -8.22 7.22
C GLY A 432 -28.33 -7.55 5.85
N ILE A 433 -28.35 -6.23 5.81
CA ILE A 433 -28.18 -5.44 4.57
C ILE A 433 -26.81 -4.73 4.51
N GLY A 434 -25.88 -5.06 5.43
CA GLY A 434 -24.53 -4.49 5.47
C GLY A 434 -24.44 -3.09 6.02
N GLN A 435 -25.35 -2.75 6.91
CA GLN A 435 -25.42 -1.49 7.65
C GLN A 435 -25.16 -1.72 9.14
N GLY A 436 -25.46 -0.73 9.97
CA GLY A 436 -25.26 -0.79 11.41
C GLY A 436 -23.78 -0.83 11.80
N TYR A 437 -23.36 -1.86 12.52
CA TYR A 437 -21.96 -1.99 12.96
C TYR A 437 -21.04 -2.69 11.95
N ASN A 438 -21.56 -3.19 10.81
CA ASN A 438 -20.73 -3.81 9.80
C ASN A 438 -19.79 -2.79 9.16
N MET A 439 -18.49 -3.12 9.14
CA MET A 439 -17.47 -2.35 8.43
C MET A 439 -16.60 -3.27 7.60
N SER A 440 -16.27 -2.88 6.38
CA SER A 440 -15.39 -3.64 5.49
C SER A 440 -14.51 -2.72 4.64
N THR A 441 -13.35 -3.23 4.27
CA THR A 441 -12.51 -2.56 3.28
C THR A 441 -13.00 -2.90 1.87
N PRO A 442 -12.72 -2.06 0.86
CA PRO A 442 -13.01 -2.40 -0.53
C PRO A 442 -12.41 -3.73 -0.98
N ILE A 443 -11.18 -4.05 -0.55
CA ILE A 443 -10.55 -5.31 -0.94
C ILE A 443 -11.26 -6.54 -0.32
N GLN A 444 -11.80 -6.44 0.89
CA GLN A 444 -12.60 -7.52 1.48
C GLN A 444 -13.88 -7.79 0.68
N VAL A 445 -14.58 -6.73 0.27
CA VAL A 445 -15.78 -6.88 -0.57
C VAL A 445 -15.41 -7.51 -1.93
N LEU A 446 -14.31 -7.06 -2.56
CA LEU A 446 -13.81 -7.67 -3.80
C LEU A 446 -13.54 -9.17 -3.61
N ASN A 447 -12.83 -9.54 -2.54
CA ASN A 447 -12.42 -10.92 -2.26
C ASN A 447 -13.63 -11.84 -2.01
N ALA A 448 -14.69 -11.31 -1.36
CA ALA A 448 -15.95 -12.03 -1.20
C ALA A 448 -16.64 -12.33 -2.55
N TYR A 449 -16.64 -11.37 -3.48
CA TYR A 449 -17.17 -11.59 -4.83
C TYR A 449 -16.26 -12.45 -5.70
N ALA A 450 -14.96 -12.46 -5.45
CA ALA A 450 -14.03 -13.40 -6.08
C ALA A 450 -14.32 -14.84 -5.65
N ALA A 451 -14.56 -15.06 -4.35
CA ALA A 451 -14.96 -16.36 -3.83
C ALA A 451 -16.30 -16.84 -4.42
N LEU A 452 -17.28 -15.95 -4.56
CA LEU A 452 -18.51 -16.29 -5.27
C LEU A 452 -18.24 -16.72 -6.72
N ALA A 453 -17.34 -16.02 -7.39
CA ALA A 453 -17.04 -16.21 -8.82
C ALA A 453 -16.23 -17.47 -9.11
N ASN A 454 -15.40 -17.94 -8.16
CA ASN A 454 -14.50 -19.09 -8.32
C ASN A 454 -14.97 -20.38 -7.62
N GLY A 455 -16.16 -20.36 -7.01
CA GLY A 455 -16.71 -21.55 -6.36
C GLY A 455 -16.35 -21.73 -4.89
N GLY A 456 -15.98 -20.63 -4.20
CA GLY A 456 -15.85 -20.58 -2.74
C GLY A 456 -14.40 -20.60 -2.22
N THR A 457 -13.42 -20.38 -3.07
CA THR A 457 -12.02 -20.28 -2.65
C THR A 457 -11.67 -18.83 -2.33
N ILE A 458 -11.21 -18.56 -1.11
CA ILE A 458 -10.65 -17.27 -0.70
C ILE A 458 -9.14 -17.33 -0.91
N PHE A 459 -8.63 -16.53 -1.85
CA PHE A 459 -7.21 -16.33 -2.05
C PHE A 459 -6.71 -15.11 -1.30
N LYS A 460 -5.46 -15.16 -0.84
CA LYS A 460 -4.70 -13.97 -0.46
C LYS A 460 -4.54 -13.09 -1.71
N PRO A 461 -4.96 -11.81 -1.68
CA PRO A 461 -4.72 -10.92 -2.80
C PRO A 461 -3.21 -10.72 -3.01
N GLN A 462 -2.75 -10.85 -4.26
CA GLN A 462 -1.34 -10.92 -4.60
C GLN A 462 -0.96 -9.75 -5.52
N LEU A 463 0.10 -9.01 -5.16
CA LEU A 463 0.66 -7.92 -5.97
C LEU A 463 1.97 -8.29 -6.66
N VAL A 464 2.76 -9.18 -6.08
CA VAL A 464 4.02 -9.66 -6.65
C VAL A 464 3.82 -11.08 -7.18
N ARG A 465 4.29 -11.34 -8.42
CA ARG A 465 4.19 -12.66 -9.05
C ARG A 465 5.52 -13.36 -9.24
N LYS A 466 6.63 -12.59 -9.36
CA LYS A 466 7.97 -13.15 -9.54
C LYS A 466 9.01 -12.23 -8.94
N VAL A 467 10.07 -12.86 -8.47
CA VAL A 467 11.32 -12.22 -8.05
C VAL A 467 12.41 -12.61 -9.05
N ARG A 468 13.22 -11.64 -9.47
CA ARG A 468 14.30 -11.82 -10.45
C ARG A 468 15.60 -11.22 -9.93
N ASP A 469 16.73 -11.81 -10.33
CA ASP A 469 18.04 -11.21 -10.13
C ASP A 469 18.28 -10.03 -11.09
N GLN A 470 19.46 -9.44 -11.03
CA GLN A 470 19.84 -8.31 -11.87
C GLN A 470 19.98 -8.67 -13.35
N GLU A 471 20.34 -9.91 -13.67
CA GLU A 471 20.42 -10.44 -15.03
C GLU A 471 19.03 -10.79 -15.59
N GLY A 472 17.97 -10.61 -14.78
CA GLY A 472 16.58 -10.89 -15.15
C GLY A 472 16.20 -12.37 -15.06
N LYS A 473 17.05 -13.22 -14.50
CA LYS A 473 16.78 -14.64 -14.28
C LYS A 473 15.76 -14.79 -13.15
N LEU A 474 14.87 -15.75 -13.29
CA LEU A 474 13.86 -16.06 -12.28
C LEU A 474 14.52 -16.66 -11.03
N VAL A 475 14.39 -15.98 -9.90
CA VAL A 475 14.79 -16.48 -8.59
C VAL A 475 13.62 -17.19 -7.93
N GLU A 476 12.44 -16.56 -7.90
CA GLU A 476 11.25 -17.09 -7.25
C GLU A 476 9.99 -16.79 -8.07
N ARG A 477 9.03 -17.73 -8.03
CA ARG A 477 7.65 -17.51 -8.47
C ARG A 477 6.75 -17.54 -7.24
N VAL A 478 6.15 -16.41 -6.91
CA VAL A 478 5.17 -16.32 -5.82
C VAL A 478 3.93 -17.13 -6.23
N GLN A 479 3.60 -18.14 -5.44
CA GLN A 479 2.46 -19.01 -5.70
C GLN A 479 1.17 -18.42 -5.11
N PRO A 480 0.01 -18.65 -5.77
CA PRO A 480 -1.28 -18.31 -5.17
C PRO A 480 -1.47 -19.01 -3.82
N GLU A 481 -1.81 -18.23 -2.80
CA GLU A 481 -2.06 -18.72 -1.46
C GLU A 481 -3.57 -18.82 -1.20
N VAL A 482 -4.04 -20.02 -0.86
CA VAL A 482 -5.43 -20.25 -0.45
C VAL A 482 -5.55 -19.99 1.04
N VAL A 483 -6.22 -18.91 1.41
CA VAL A 483 -6.50 -18.57 2.81
C VAL A 483 -7.59 -19.48 3.37
N ARG A 484 -8.61 -19.78 2.55
CA ARG A 484 -9.74 -20.61 2.96
C ARG A 484 -10.50 -21.19 1.77
N GLN A 485 -10.95 -22.43 1.93
CA GLN A 485 -12.05 -22.98 1.15
C GLN A 485 -13.32 -22.85 1.98
N MET A 486 -14.32 -22.14 1.47
CA MET A 486 -15.59 -21.97 2.17
C MET A 486 -16.30 -23.30 2.35
N ASP A 487 -16.85 -23.53 3.54
CA ASP A 487 -17.72 -24.68 3.82
C ASP A 487 -19.16 -24.38 3.34
N VAL A 488 -19.35 -24.45 2.03
CA VAL A 488 -20.61 -24.12 1.38
C VAL A 488 -20.86 -25.04 0.17
N ASP A 489 -22.10 -25.51 0.02
CA ASP A 489 -22.46 -26.29 -1.16
C ASP A 489 -22.37 -25.42 -2.44
N ARG A 490 -21.75 -25.98 -3.48
CA ARG A 490 -21.59 -25.32 -4.79
C ARG A 490 -22.92 -24.91 -5.42
N SER A 491 -24.01 -25.65 -5.10
CA SER A 491 -25.36 -25.31 -5.56
C SER A 491 -25.84 -23.97 -5.00
N VAL A 492 -25.50 -23.64 -3.73
CA VAL A 492 -25.81 -22.35 -3.09
C VAL A 492 -25.07 -21.22 -3.80
N LEU A 493 -23.77 -21.36 -4.06
CA LEU A 493 -23.00 -20.36 -4.78
C LEU A 493 -23.52 -20.18 -6.22
N LYS A 494 -23.95 -21.25 -6.89
CA LYS A 494 -24.57 -21.18 -8.22
C LYS A 494 -25.89 -20.39 -8.19
N ILE A 495 -26.70 -20.54 -7.13
CA ILE A 495 -27.92 -19.72 -6.94
C ILE A 495 -27.54 -18.25 -6.80
N MET A 496 -26.54 -17.94 -5.96
CA MET A 496 -26.13 -16.55 -5.72
C MET A 496 -25.46 -15.92 -6.96
N ARG A 497 -24.67 -16.66 -7.75
CA ARG A 497 -24.15 -16.18 -9.05
C ARG A 497 -25.29 -15.84 -10.01
N THR A 498 -26.33 -16.69 -10.06
CA THR A 498 -27.52 -16.44 -10.88
C THR A 498 -28.29 -15.22 -10.39
N ALA A 499 -28.46 -15.06 -9.07
CA ALA A 499 -29.08 -13.88 -8.47
C ALA A 499 -28.28 -12.60 -8.76
N SER A 500 -26.92 -12.69 -8.78
CA SER A 500 -26.06 -11.56 -9.16
C SER A 500 -26.25 -11.14 -10.63
N ARG A 501 -26.48 -12.09 -11.54
CA ARG A 501 -26.83 -11.76 -12.93
C ARG A 501 -28.22 -11.12 -13.02
N ARG A 502 -29.16 -11.53 -12.15
CA ARG A 502 -30.51 -10.97 -12.10
C ARG A 502 -30.48 -9.47 -11.77
N VAL A 503 -29.54 -8.98 -10.95
CA VAL A 503 -29.34 -7.55 -10.67
C VAL A 503 -29.19 -6.74 -11.97
N VAL A 504 -28.35 -7.22 -12.89
CA VAL A 504 -28.09 -6.54 -14.17
C VAL A 504 -29.28 -6.65 -15.12
N THR A 505 -30.01 -7.78 -15.11
CA THR A 505 -31.09 -8.03 -16.08
C THR A 505 -32.44 -7.49 -15.67
N ILE A 506 -32.77 -7.39 -14.39
CA ILE A 506 -34.05 -6.84 -13.90
C ILE A 506 -34.08 -5.33 -14.05
N ARG A 507 -33.00 -4.67 -13.65
CA ARG A 507 -32.99 -3.22 -13.54
C ARG A 507 -32.71 -2.52 -14.85
N HIS A 508 -32.34 -3.25 -15.92
CA HIS A 508 -31.72 -2.68 -17.12
C HIS A 508 -30.65 -1.64 -16.73
N THR A 509 -29.89 -1.99 -15.68
CA THR A 509 -28.92 -1.07 -15.07
C THR A 509 -27.92 -0.65 -16.12
N ASP A 510 -28.17 0.53 -16.63
CA ASP A 510 -27.18 1.45 -17.17
C ASP A 510 -26.21 0.79 -18.16
N ASN A 511 -26.74 0.27 -19.25
CA ASN A 511 -25.95 -0.28 -20.38
C ASN A 511 -25.14 -1.55 -20.08
N LEU A 512 -25.09 -2.06 -18.85
CA LEU A 512 -24.38 -3.32 -18.55
C LEU A 512 -25.04 -4.52 -19.21
N VAL A 513 -26.37 -4.48 -19.38
CA VAL A 513 -27.10 -5.53 -20.09
C VAL A 513 -26.78 -5.52 -21.59
N ASP A 514 -26.43 -4.36 -22.15
CA ASP A 514 -26.16 -4.17 -23.58
C ASP A 514 -24.70 -4.45 -23.97
N LEU A 515 -23.82 -4.60 -22.98
CA LEU A 515 -22.45 -4.99 -23.24
C LEU A 515 -22.36 -6.32 -24.01
N PRO A 516 -21.39 -6.49 -24.91
CA PRO A 516 -21.18 -7.75 -25.62
C PRO A 516 -20.70 -8.87 -24.69
N ILE A 517 -20.35 -8.54 -23.45
CA ILE A 517 -19.91 -9.46 -22.40
C ILE A 517 -20.98 -9.63 -21.34
N VAL A 518 -20.95 -10.76 -20.64
CA VAL A 518 -21.82 -11.06 -19.51
C VAL A 518 -21.16 -10.52 -18.24
N VAL A 519 -21.87 -9.63 -17.54
CA VAL A 519 -21.47 -9.11 -16.24
C VAL A 519 -22.50 -9.54 -15.21
N ALA A 520 -22.07 -10.00 -14.05
CA ALA A 520 -22.91 -10.28 -12.90
C ALA A 520 -22.33 -9.57 -11.67
N GLY A 521 -23.17 -9.04 -10.80
CA GLY A 521 -22.66 -8.30 -9.66
C GLY A 521 -23.76 -7.75 -8.76
N LYS A 522 -23.37 -6.82 -7.88
CA LYS A 522 -24.29 -6.16 -6.95
C LYS A 522 -23.84 -4.72 -6.70
N SER A 523 -24.77 -3.81 -6.82
CA SER A 523 -24.62 -2.43 -6.34
C SER A 523 -24.93 -2.34 -4.85
N GLY A 524 -24.29 -1.43 -4.16
CA GLY A 524 -24.59 -1.07 -2.77
C GLY A 524 -24.58 0.44 -2.62
N THR A 525 -25.43 0.94 -1.74
CA THR A 525 -25.37 2.30 -1.22
C THR A 525 -25.44 2.16 0.29
N ALA A 526 -24.59 2.84 1.01
CA ALA A 526 -24.56 2.81 2.45
C ALA A 526 -24.43 4.22 3.00
N GLU A 527 -25.26 4.54 4.00
CA GLU A 527 -25.13 5.78 4.76
C GLU A 527 -24.09 5.56 5.87
N PHE A 528 -23.28 6.59 6.15
CA PHE A 528 -22.26 6.52 7.21
C PHE A 528 -21.93 7.92 7.75
N GLY A 529 -21.15 7.96 8.86
CA GLY A 529 -20.67 9.20 9.44
C GLY A 529 -21.74 10.04 10.13
N GLU A 530 -21.49 11.35 10.22
CA GLU A 530 -22.36 12.32 10.85
C GLU A 530 -23.20 13.08 9.83
N ARG A 531 -24.40 13.53 10.27
CA ARG A 531 -25.28 14.33 9.42
C ARG A 531 -24.65 15.69 9.12
N ASP A 532 -24.77 16.13 7.87
CA ASP A 532 -24.38 17.47 7.44
C ASP A 532 -25.29 18.55 8.05
N LYS A 533 -24.98 19.82 7.80
CA LYS A 533 -25.79 20.96 8.28
C LYS A 533 -27.23 20.96 7.78
N GLN A 534 -27.53 20.21 6.72
CA GLN A 534 -28.84 20.02 6.14
C GLN A 534 -29.53 18.75 6.67
N GLY A 535 -28.91 18.04 7.61
CA GLY A 535 -29.42 16.81 8.21
C GLY A 535 -29.24 15.55 7.35
N ARG A 536 -28.47 15.60 6.26
CA ARG A 536 -28.22 14.47 5.36
C ARG A 536 -26.98 13.71 5.82
N LEU A 537 -27.04 12.37 5.81
CA LEU A 537 -25.87 11.51 5.99
C LEU A 537 -25.06 11.46 4.70
N PRO A 538 -23.73 11.48 4.78
CA PRO A 538 -22.90 11.07 3.66
C PRO A 538 -23.21 9.62 3.28
N PHE A 539 -23.02 9.29 2.02
CA PHE A 539 -23.25 7.93 1.54
C PHE A 539 -22.12 7.49 0.61
N SER A 540 -21.82 6.21 0.67
CA SER A 540 -20.89 5.56 -0.23
C SER A 540 -21.64 4.72 -1.27
N ASN A 541 -21.06 4.62 -2.45
CA ASN A 541 -21.55 3.80 -3.54
C ASN A 541 -20.59 2.66 -3.82
N TRP A 542 -21.12 1.47 -3.96
CA TRP A 542 -20.41 0.24 -4.22
C TRP A 542 -20.91 -0.42 -5.50
N PHE A 543 -19.99 -0.98 -6.25
CA PHE A 543 -20.34 -1.92 -7.30
C PHE A 543 -19.30 -3.03 -7.36
N ALA A 544 -19.68 -4.23 -6.94
CA ALA A 544 -18.86 -5.43 -7.04
C ALA A 544 -19.41 -6.32 -8.15
N ALA A 545 -18.56 -6.71 -9.10
CA ALA A 545 -18.99 -7.49 -10.25
C ALA A 545 -17.93 -8.51 -10.69
N PHE A 546 -18.38 -9.57 -11.37
CA PHE A 546 -17.52 -10.56 -12.00
C PHE A 546 -17.94 -10.85 -13.44
N VAL A 547 -16.95 -11.29 -14.22
CA VAL A 547 -17.08 -11.61 -15.64
C VAL A 547 -16.70 -13.07 -15.85
N PRO A 548 -17.65 -13.94 -16.24
CA PRO A 548 -17.35 -15.33 -16.57
C PRO A 548 -16.37 -15.47 -17.74
N LYS A 549 -15.59 -16.54 -17.79
CA LYS A 549 -14.61 -16.82 -18.85
C LYS A 549 -15.22 -16.81 -20.23
N GLU A 550 -16.36 -17.45 -20.40
CA GLU A 550 -17.14 -17.38 -21.65
C GLU A 550 -18.13 -16.19 -21.60
N ALA A 551 -17.59 -14.99 -21.43
CA ALA A 551 -18.40 -13.80 -21.17
C ALA A 551 -19.21 -13.28 -22.37
N ARG A 552 -18.98 -13.78 -23.60
CA ARG A 552 -19.76 -13.36 -24.75
C ARG A 552 -21.17 -13.93 -24.70
N LYS A 553 -22.17 -13.07 -24.93
CA LYS A 553 -23.56 -13.49 -25.05
C LYS A 553 -23.71 -14.42 -26.25
N LYS A 554 -24.47 -15.52 -26.08
CA LYS A 554 -24.80 -16.48 -27.13
C LYS A 554 -26.28 -16.32 -27.49
N ALA A 555 -26.66 -16.60 -28.74
CA ALA A 555 -28.05 -16.58 -29.15
C ALA A 555 -28.93 -17.52 -28.30
N SER A 556 -28.35 -18.64 -27.81
CA SER A 556 -29.02 -19.59 -26.90
C SER A 556 -29.06 -19.13 -25.43
N ASP A 557 -28.34 -18.08 -25.05
CA ASP A 557 -28.30 -17.50 -23.70
C ASP A 557 -28.17 -15.97 -23.76
N PRO A 558 -29.17 -15.28 -24.32
CA PRO A 558 -29.08 -13.83 -24.57
C PRO A 558 -28.97 -13.01 -23.28
N LEU A 559 -29.45 -13.53 -22.16
CA LEU A 559 -29.33 -12.91 -20.86
C LEU A 559 -28.06 -13.32 -20.09
N GLY A 560 -27.27 -14.26 -20.61
CA GLY A 560 -26.03 -14.75 -19.99
C GLY A 560 -26.24 -15.53 -18.68
N ILE A 561 -27.43 -16.12 -18.47
CA ILE A 561 -27.77 -16.85 -17.23
C ILE A 561 -26.95 -18.14 -17.10
N GLN A 562 -26.70 -18.84 -18.19
CA GLN A 562 -25.93 -20.10 -18.15
C GLN A 562 -24.44 -19.82 -17.94
N ALA A 563 -23.92 -18.71 -18.50
CA ALA A 563 -22.53 -18.33 -18.34
C ALA A 563 -22.14 -18.11 -16.87
N VAL A 564 -23.00 -17.43 -16.08
CA VAL A 564 -22.71 -17.15 -14.66
C VAL A 564 -22.87 -18.36 -13.72
N LYS A 565 -23.40 -19.48 -14.20
CA LYS A 565 -23.51 -20.71 -13.39
C LYS A 565 -22.18 -21.43 -13.24
N ARG A 566 -21.18 -21.10 -14.07
CA ARG A 566 -19.84 -21.70 -14.04
C ARG A 566 -18.96 -21.01 -12.98
N GLU A 567 -17.94 -21.71 -12.53
CA GLU A 567 -16.99 -21.28 -11.49
C GLU A 567 -15.64 -20.82 -12.09
N ASP A 568 -15.63 -20.44 -13.36
CA ASP A 568 -14.44 -20.17 -14.16
C ASP A 568 -14.36 -18.68 -14.59
N SER A 569 -14.76 -17.76 -13.72
CA SER A 569 -14.64 -16.32 -13.99
C SER A 569 -13.18 -15.90 -14.15
N ASP A 570 -12.91 -15.03 -15.13
CA ASP A 570 -11.57 -14.52 -15.43
C ASP A 570 -11.28 -13.19 -14.72
N LEU A 571 -12.32 -12.49 -14.28
CA LEU A 571 -12.20 -11.16 -13.71
C LEU A 571 -13.26 -10.88 -12.66
N VAL A 572 -12.85 -10.33 -11.55
CA VAL A 572 -13.71 -9.65 -10.58
C VAL A 572 -13.24 -8.21 -10.43
N VAL A 573 -14.18 -7.29 -10.30
CA VAL A 573 -13.91 -5.87 -10.12
C VAL A 573 -14.76 -5.30 -9.01
N LEU A 574 -14.22 -4.29 -8.34
CA LEU A 574 -14.93 -3.47 -7.38
C LEU A 574 -14.67 -2.00 -7.67
N ALA A 575 -15.72 -1.20 -7.69
CA ALA A 575 -15.66 0.26 -7.61
C ALA A 575 -16.30 0.72 -6.31
N TYR A 576 -15.63 1.62 -5.61
CA TYR A 576 -16.06 2.29 -4.40
C TYR A 576 -15.92 3.79 -4.57
N LEU A 577 -16.94 4.57 -4.17
CA LEU A 577 -17.01 6.02 -4.31
C LEU A 577 -17.57 6.63 -3.01
N ASP A 578 -16.82 7.62 -2.46
CA ASP A 578 -17.06 8.30 -1.19
C ASP A 578 -17.00 9.83 -1.33
#